data_ea2d02c9fbd395d938ac5935cb02fca9
#
_entry.id   ea2d02c9fbd395d938ac5935cb02fca9
#
_cell.length_a   1.000
_cell.length_b   1.000
_cell.length_c   1.000
_cell.angle_alpha   90.00
_cell.angle_beta   90.00
_cell.angle_gamma   90.00
#
_symmetry.space_group_name_H-M   'P 1'
#
loop_
_entity.id
_entity.type
_entity.pdbx_description
1 polymer ?
#
loop_
_entity_poly.entity_id
_entity_poly.type
_entity_poly.pdbx_seq_one_letter_code
_entity_poly.pdbx_strand_id
1 'polypeptide(L)'
;MQLVVCGVLGLVLGLYAFTLPECPLSQSNDKRNLAQRLGLDAFVLFKSKTMAMFFIFSMLLGVSLQITNGFATPYIESFSAVSDSWFANNPTMLVSLSQISEALCILLTSFFLIRFGIKKVMLIAMFAWVLRFGFFGVGDTETIWGIAALILSCIVYGVAFDFFNVSGAMFVQQEAPQSMQGSAQGLFMLMTNGIGASVGTYIAGKVVDHFCTWEAGHLVSRAEFANGWQSTWFIFAGYALVVAVMFMILFRYKHDRSKMENMTH
;
A
#
# COMPACT_ATOMS: atom_id res chain seq x y z
N MET A 1 -11.24 1.14 -25.68
CA MET A 1 -10.87 -0.27 -25.86
C MET A 1 -10.56 -0.99 -24.54
N GLN A 2 -9.74 -0.44 -23.66
CA GLN A 2 -9.37 -1.06 -22.36
C GLN A 2 -10.58 -1.44 -21.49
N LEU A 3 -11.55 -0.55 -21.32
CA LEU A 3 -12.78 -0.82 -20.52
C LEU A 3 -13.61 -1.98 -21.07
N VAL A 4 -13.67 -2.12 -22.39
CA VAL A 4 -14.40 -3.24 -23.03
C VAL A 4 -13.70 -4.57 -22.74
N VAL A 5 -12.37 -4.60 -22.85
CA VAL A 5 -11.57 -5.80 -22.54
C VAL A 5 -11.73 -6.19 -21.06
N CYS A 6 -11.65 -5.22 -20.14
CA CYS A 6 -11.89 -5.46 -18.71
C CYS A 6 -13.31 -5.99 -18.45
N GLY A 7 -14.33 -5.43 -19.13
CA GLY A 7 -15.71 -5.88 -19.00
C GLY A 7 -15.91 -7.31 -19.48
N VAL A 8 -15.33 -7.67 -20.63
CA VAL A 8 -15.38 -9.05 -21.18
C VAL A 8 -14.68 -10.03 -20.24
N LEU A 9 -13.47 -9.70 -19.77
CA LEU A 9 -12.74 -10.55 -18.82
C LEU A 9 -13.50 -10.72 -17.50
N GLY A 10 -14.16 -9.66 -17.01
CA GLY A 10 -15.01 -9.72 -15.83
C GLY A 10 -16.22 -10.64 -16.02
N LEU A 11 -16.87 -10.61 -17.17
CA LEU A 11 -17.96 -11.53 -17.50
C LEU A 11 -17.46 -12.98 -17.57
N VAL A 12 -16.34 -13.24 -18.23
CA VAL A 12 -15.74 -14.58 -18.30
C VAL A 12 -15.41 -15.10 -16.90
N LEU A 13 -14.81 -14.26 -16.04
CA LEU A 13 -14.53 -14.62 -14.65
C LEU A 13 -15.81 -14.91 -13.86
N GLY A 14 -16.86 -14.09 -14.05
CA GLY A 14 -18.16 -14.29 -13.43
C GLY A 14 -18.79 -15.62 -13.84
N LEU A 15 -18.76 -15.97 -15.12
CA LEU A 15 -19.23 -17.27 -15.62
C LEU A 15 -18.40 -18.43 -15.06
N TYR A 16 -17.08 -18.28 -15.01
CA TYR A 16 -16.18 -19.28 -14.42
C TYR A 16 -16.48 -19.52 -12.94
N ALA A 17 -16.87 -18.48 -12.18
CA ALA A 17 -17.18 -18.60 -10.76
C ALA A 17 -18.32 -19.58 -10.48
N PHE A 18 -19.29 -19.78 -11.42
CA PHE A 18 -20.34 -20.78 -11.29
C PHE A 18 -19.84 -22.23 -11.44
N THR A 19 -18.63 -22.42 -11.96
CA THR A 19 -18.02 -23.76 -12.08
C THR A 19 -17.17 -24.16 -10.86
N LEU A 20 -16.96 -23.23 -9.91
CA LEU A 20 -16.19 -23.52 -8.71
C LEU A 20 -16.97 -24.46 -7.78
N PRO A 21 -16.26 -25.38 -7.08
CA PRO A 21 -16.90 -26.27 -6.12
C PRO A 21 -17.52 -25.47 -4.97
N GLU A 22 -18.67 -25.96 -4.51
CA GLU A 22 -19.38 -25.33 -3.38
C GLU A 22 -18.51 -25.39 -2.12
N CYS A 23 -18.19 -24.24 -1.55
CA CYS A 23 -17.56 -24.16 -0.25
C CYS A 23 -18.59 -24.50 0.84
N PRO A 24 -18.32 -25.47 1.74
CA PRO A 24 -19.23 -25.79 2.82
C PRO A 24 -19.40 -24.56 3.71
N LEU A 25 -20.63 -24.05 3.76
CA LEU A 25 -20.97 -22.99 4.69
C LEU A 25 -20.80 -23.51 6.11
N SER A 26 -20.02 -22.82 6.94
CA SER A 26 -19.97 -23.11 8.37
C SER A 26 -21.39 -23.05 8.93
N GLN A 27 -21.95 -24.21 9.29
CA GLN A 27 -23.25 -24.33 9.95
C GLN A 27 -23.11 -23.85 11.41
N SER A 28 -22.75 -22.60 11.62
CA SER A 28 -22.90 -22.01 12.95
C SER A 28 -24.36 -21.64 13.12
N ASN A 29 -25.06 -22.47 13.86
CA ASN A 29 -26.44 -22.29 14.30
C ASN A 29 -26.56 -21.14 15.34
N ASP A 30 -25.55 -20.30 15.42
CA ASP A 30 -25.48 -19.16 16.32
C ASP A 30 -26.32 -18.01 15.78
N LYS A 31 -27.23 -17.55 16.61
CA LYS A 31 -27.94 -16.26 16.47
C LYS A 31 -26.92 -15.11 16.58
N ARG A 32 -26.06 -14.98 15.57
CA ARG A 32 -25.10 -13.87 15.51
C ARG A 32 -25.87 -12.56 15.48
N ASN A 33 -25.57 -11.67 16.42
CA ASN A 33 -26.09 -10.31 16.43
C ASN A 33 -25.66 -9.58 15.15
N LEU A 34 -26.44 -8.58 14.72
CA LEU A 34 -26.15 -7.79 13.53
C LEU A 34 -24.71 -7.24 13.55
N ALA A 35 -24.22 -6.80 14.70
CA ALA A 35 -22.85 -6.32 14.89
C ALA A 35 -21.80 -7.39 14.58
N GLN A 36 -22.03 -8.65 14.95
CA GLN A 36 -21.16 -9.78 14.64
C GLN A 36 -21.22 -10.16 13.16
N ARG A 37 -22.39 -10.02 12.55
CA ARG A 37 -22.56 -10.25 11.11
C ARG A 37 -21.83 -9.21 10.26
N LEU A 38 -21.74 -7.97 10.77
CA LEU A 38 -21.01 -6.87 10.14
C LEU A 38 -19.51 -6.86 10.49
N GLY A 39 -19.03 -7.81 11.31
CA GLY A 39 -17.63 -7.88 11.73
C GLY A 39 -17.20 -6.80 12.72
N LEU A 40 -18.17 -6.08 13.32
CA LEU A 40 -17.88 -5.02 14.30
C LEU A 40 -17.33 -5.55 15.64
N ASP A 41 -17.45 -6.84 15.86
CA ASP A 41 -16.82 -7.54 17.01
C ASP A 41 -15.28 -7.45 16.96
N ALA A 42 -14.68 -7.32 15.76
CA ALA A 42 -13.24 -7.15 15.61
C ALA A 42 -12.68 -5.88 16.30
N PHE A 43 -13.53 -4.85 16.54
CA PHE A 43 -13.10 -3.67 17.32
C PHE A 43 -12.67 -4.00 18.75
N VAL A 44 -13.11 -5.13 19.31
CA VAL A 44 -12.61 -5.62 20.60
C VAL A 44 -11.10 -5.85 20.58
N LEU A 45 -10.49 -6.14 19.41
CA LEU A 45 -9.06 -6.34 19.28
C LEU A 45 -8.24 -5.06 19.61
N PHE A 46 -8.84 -3.88 19.57
CA PHE A 46 -8.20 -2.65 20.06
C PHE A 46 -7.89 -2.65 21.56
N LYS A 47 -8.50 -3.57 22.35
CA LYS A 47 -8.14 -3.75 23.76
C LYS A 47 -6.74 -4.34 23.93
N SER A 48 -6.24 -5.09 22.96
CA SER A 48 -4.85 -5.55 22.93
C SER A 48 -3.93 -4.42 22.45
N LYS A 49 -2.96 -4.03 23.26
CA LYS A 49 -1.99 -2.97 22.89
C LYS A 49 -1.27 -3.26 21.59
N THR A 50 -0.88 -4.52 21.35
CA THR A 50 -0.15 -4.93 20.13
C THR A 50 -1.03 -4.82 18.90
N MET A 51 -2.29 -5.31 18.98
CA MET A 51 -3.25 -5.22 17.88
C MET A 51 -3.66 -3.77 17.59
N ALA A 52 -3.92 -2.98 18.64
CA ALA A 52 -4.26 -1.57 18.51
C ALA A 52 -3.14 -0.79 17.80
N MET A 53 -1.88 -0.99 18.24
CA MET A 53 -0.74 -0.37 17.59
C MET A 53 -0.60 -0.82 16.13
N PHE A 54 -0.76 -2.12 15.86
CA PHE A 54 -0.74 -2.63 14.49
C PHE A 54 -1.77 -1.94 13.60
N PHE A 55 -3.04 -1.85 14.04
CA PHE A 55 -4.11 -1.19 13.27
C PHE A 55 -3.86 0.30 13.05
N ILE A 56 -3.33 1.01 14.06
CA ILE A 56 -2.97 2.43 13.92
C ILE A 56 -1.86 2.59 12.86
N PHE A 57 -0.81 1.79 12.93
CA PHE A 57 0.27 1.86 11.93
C PHE A 57 -0.18 1.40 10.55
N SER A 58 -1.11 0.46 10.45
CA SER A 58 -1.75 0.06 9.19
C SER A 58 -2.53 1.22 8.57
N MET A 59 -3.26 1.98 9.38
CA MET A 59 -3.94 3.20 8.93
C MET A 59 -2.94 4.25 8.41
N LEU A 60 -1.87 4.51 9.17
CA LEU A 60 -0.83 5.47 8.75
C LEU A 60 -0.13 5.02 7.46
N LEU A 61 0.10 3.73 7.28
CA LEU A 61 0.65 3.20 6.04
C LEU A 61 -0.34 3.31 4.87
N GLY A 62 -1.64 3.14 5.13
CA GLY A 62 -2.69 3.38 4.15
C GLY A 62 -2.67 4.79 3.58
N VAL A 63 -2.25 5.80 4.38
CA VAL A 63 -1.98 7.16 3.89
C VAL A 63 -0.88 7.14 2.82
N SER A 64 0.26 6.46 3.07
CA SER A 64 1.35 6.37 2.10
C SER A 64 0.93 5.66 0.81
N LEU A 65 0.14 4.60 0.92
CA LEU A 65 -0.43 3.91 -0.24
C LEU A 65 -1.29 4.85 -1.08
N GLN A 66 -2.16 5.64 -0.43
CA GLN A 66 -3.05 6.52 -1.14
C GLN A 66 -2.35 7.74 -1.76
N ILE A 67 -1.30 8.27 -1.13
CA ILE A 67 -0.41 9.27 -1.73
C ILE A 67 0.11 8.78 -3.08
N THR A 68 0.64 7.55 -3.12
CA THR A 68 1.12 6.95 -4.36
C THR A 68 0.02 6.76 -5.39
N ASN A 69 -1.11 6.16 -5.01
CA ASN A 69 -2.20 5.85 -5.92
C ASN A 69 -2.84 7.11 -6.53
N GLY A 70 -2.89 8.20 -5.76
CA GLY A 70 -3.46 9.46 -6.20
C GLY A 70 -2.51 10.34 -7.01
N PHE A 71 -1.23 10.32 -6.70
CA PHE A 71 -0.33 11.37 -7.20
C PHE A 71 0.90 10.87 -7.98
N ALA A 72 1.20 9.57 -7.99
CA ALA A 72 2.33 9.06 -8.77
C ALA A 72 2.13 9.25 -10.30
N THR A 73 0.94 8.93 -10.81
CA THR A 73 0.64 9.11 -12.24
C THR A 73 0.61 10.58 -12.64
N PRO A 74 -0.16 11.48 -11.96
CA PRO A 74 -0.13 12.91 -12.28
C PRO A 74 1.26 13.54 -12.19
N TYR A 75 2.08 13.09 -11.24
CA TYR A 75 3.47 13.54 -11.13
C TYR A 75 4.30 13.17 -12.36
N ILE A 76 4.25 11.90 -12.79
CA ILE A 76 5.00 11.45 -13.98
C ILE A 76 4.45 12.12 -15.25
N GLU A 77 3.14 12.31 -15.35
CA GLU A 77 2.50 13.04 -16.45
C GLU A 77 2.90 14.52 -16.50
N SER A 78 3.24 15.14 -15.37
CA SER A 78 3.66 16.55 -15.34
C SER A 78 4.95 16.80 -16.11
N PHE A 79 5.80 15.80 -16.26
CA PHE A 79 7.04 15.94 -17.07
C PHE A 79 6.75 16.14 -18.55
N SER A 80 5.63 15.64 -19.09
CA SER A 80 5.27 15.86 -20.50
C SER A 80 4.92 17.33 -20.83
N ALA A 81 4.65 18.14 -19.81
CA ALA A 81 4.43 19.58 -19.98
C ALA A 81 5.73 20.35 -20.22
N VAL A 82 6.89 19.80 -19.85
CA VAL A 82 8.20 20.48 -19.86
C VAL A 82 9.30 19.74 -20.64
N SER A 83 9.09 18.47 -20.98
CA SER A 83 10.08 17.62 -21.62
C SER A 83 9.45 16.71 -22.68
N ASP A 84 10.09 16.61 -23.85
CA ASP A 84 9.72 15.66 -24.90
C ASP A 84 10.39 14.29 -24.74
N SER A 85 10.92 13.98 -23.55
CA SER A 85 11.56 12.68 -23.32
C SER A 85 10.56 11.53 -23.49
N TRP A 86 11.06 10.37 -23.93
CA TRP A 86 10.22 9.20 -24.11
C TRP A 86 9.52 8.78 -22.78
N PHE A 87 10.20 8.94 -21.66
CA PHE A 87 9.66 8.61 -20.33
C PHE A 87 8.54 9.58 -19.91
N ALA A 88 8.67 10.86 -20.22
CA ALA A 88 7.64 11.87 -19.97
C ALA A 88 6.36 11.57 -20.76
N ASN A 89 6.51 11.15 -22.02
CA ASN A 89 5.39 10.85 -22.92
C ASN A 89 4.76 9.47 -22.70
N ASN A 90 5.38 8.60 -21.87
CA ASN A 90 4.87 7.25 -21.57
C ASN A 90 4.76 6.98 -20.06
N PRO A 91 4.01 7.78 -19.28
CA PRO A 91 3.91 7.64 -17.81
C PRO A 91 3.36 6.28 -17.40
N THR A 92 2.42 5.73 -18.16
CA THR A 92 1.81 4.41 -17.88
C THR A 92 2.83 3.29 -17.89
N MET A 93 3.88 3.37 -18.71
CA MET A 93 4.93 2.34 -18.76
C MET A 93 5.76 2.35 -17.46
N LEU A 94 6.10 3.53 -16.93
CA LEU A 94 6.78 3.65 -15.65
C LEU A 94 5.92 3.12 -14.51
N VAL A 95 4.64 3.45 -14.48
CA VAL A 95 3.71 2.95 -13.45
C VAL A 95 3.54 1.43 -13.55
N SER A 96 3.50 0.87 -14.78
CA SER A 96 3.41 -0.59 -14.98
C SER A 96 4.61 -1.34 -14.42
N LEU A 97 5.79 -0.72 -14.36
CA LEU A 97 6.96 -1.31 -13.73
C LEU A 97 6.73 -1.55 -12.22
N SER A 98 5.95 -0.70 -11.56
CA SER A 98 5.54 -0.93 -10.16
C SER A 98 4.72 -2.21 -10.02
N GLN A 99 3.80 -2.49 -10.94
CA GLN A 99 2.97 -3.70 -10.92
C GLN A 99 3.78 -4.97 -11.18
N ILE A 100 4.78 -4.89 -12.09
CA ILE A 100 5.72 -6.00 -12.31
C ILE A 100 6.52 -6.25 -11.02
N SER A 101 6.98 -5.19 -10.36
CA SER A 101 7.69 -5.30 -9.09
C SER A 101 6.83 -5.94 -8.00
N GLU A 102 5.54 -5.59 -7.88
CA GLU A 102 4.60 -6.25 -6.96
C GLU A 102 4.54 -7.77 -7.22
N ALA A 103 4.33 -8.16 -8.48
CA ALA A 103 4.23 -9.59 -8.83
C ALA A 103 5.50 -10.38 -8.46
N LEU A 104 6.68 -9.78 -8.56
CA LEU A 104 7.94 -10.40 -8.16
C LEU A 104 8.13 -10.37 -6.63
N CYS A 105 7.78 -9.27 -5.98
CA CYS A 105 7.95 -9.11 -4.53
C CYS A 105 7.04 -10.03 -3.72
N ILE A 106 5.83 -10.32 -4.21
CA ILE A 106 4.93 -11.27 -3.55
C ILE A 106 5.57 -12.67 -3.42
N LEU A 107 6.29 -13.12 -4.46
CA LEU A 107 7.02 -14.39 -4.44
C LEU A 107 8.18 -14.36 -3.44
N LEU A 108 8.85 -13.23 -3.32
CA LEU A 108 9.98 -13.07 -2.40
C LEU A 108 9.55 -12.91 -0.95
N THR A 109 8.33 -12.44 -0.70
CA THR A 109 7.82 -12.14 0.65
C THR A 109 7.91 -13.35 1.57
N SER A 110 7.59 -14.55 1.10
CA SER A 110 7.68 -15.79 1.88
C SER A 110 9.11 -16.07 2.37
N PHE A 111 10.10 -15.89 1.49
CA PHE A 111 11.51 -16.05 1.86
C PHE A 111 11.93 -15.06 2.96
N PHE A 112 11.55 -13.79 2.81
CA PHE A 112 11.89 -12.76 3.79
C PHE A 112 11.18 -12.97 5.13
N LEU A 113 9.93 -13.44 5.13
CA LEU A 113 9.16 -13.73 6.34
C LEU A 113 9.80 -14.86 7.14
N ILE A 114 10.19 -15.96 6.48
CA ILE A 114 10.85 -17.10 7.14
C ILE A 114 12.19 -16.67 7.75
N ARG A 115 12.96 -15.86 7.01
CA ARG A 115 14.32 -15.47 7.44
C ARG A 115 14.34 -14.37 8.50
N PHE A 116 13.52 -13.34 8.36
CA PHE A 116 13.57 -12.12 9.18
C PHE A 116 12.43 -12.00 10.18
N GLY A 117 11.31 -12.68 9.92
CA GLY A 117 10.10 -12.61 10.74
C GLY A 117 9.25 -11.37 10.46
N ILE A 118 7.99 -11.42 10.89
CA ILE A 118 6.93 -10.46 10.56
C ILE A 118 7.32 -9.01 10.84
N LYS A 119 7.80 -8.70 12.06
CA LYS A 119 8.15 -7.32 12.44
C LYS A 119 9.21 -6.69 11.53
N LYS A 120 10.28 -7.45 11.22
CA LYS A 120 11.38 -6.92 10.40
C LYS A 120 10.95 -6.72 8.95
N VAL A 121 10.10 -7.61 8.42
CA VAL A 121 9.55 -7.49 7.06
C VAL A 121 8.64 -6.26 6.97
N MET A 122 7.78 -6.02 7.95
CA MET A 122 6.98 -4.78 8.03
C MET A 122 7.87 -3.53 8.09
N LEU A 123 8.97 -3.56 8.86
CA LEU A 123 9.92 -2.44 8.93
C LEU A 123 10.59 -2.18 7.58
N ILE A 124 11.04 -3.24 6.89
CA ILE A 124 11.60 -3.13 5.54
C ILE A 124 10.60 -2.45 4.60
N ALA A 125 9.34 -2.85 4.65
CA ALA A 125 8.26 -2.23 3.85
C ALA A 125 8.09 -0.73 4.17
N MET A 126 8.11 -0.36 5.45
CA MET A 126 7.97 1.05 5.85
C MET A 126 9.15 1.90 5.38
N PHE A 127 10.38 1.40 5.48
CA PHE A 127 11.56 2.10 4.93
C PHE A 127 11.56 2.11 3.40
N ALA A 128 10.99 1.10 2.75
CA ALA A 128 10.79 1.12 1.31
C ALA A 128 9.85 2.27 0.87
N TRP A 129 8.83 2.61 1.64
CA TRP A 129 8.01 3.82 1.40
C TRP A 129 8.82 5.11 1.48
N VAL A 130 9.75 5.22 2.44
CA VAL A 130 10.66 6.37 2.54
C VAL A 130 11.53 6.49 1.28
N LEU A 131 12.12 5.38 0.84
CA LEU A 131 12.94 5.34 -0.37
C LEU A 131 12.12 5.65 -1.62
N ARG A 132 10.89 5.10 -1.74
CA ARG A 132 10.01 5.38 -2.86
C ARG A 132 9.74 6.87 -3.04
N PHE A 133 9.32 7.54 -1.97
CA PHE A 133 9.04 8.97 -2.00
C PHE A 133 10.32 9.81 -2.17
N GLY A 134 11.42 9.39 -1.55
CA GLY A 134 12.72 10.03 -1.73
C GLY A 134 13.20 9.96 -3.18
N PHE A 135 13.06 8.80 -3.84
CA PHE A 135 13.40 8.65 -5.25
C PHE A 135 12.49 9.45 -6.18
N PHE A 136 11.21 9.58 -5.87
CA PHE A 136 10.34 10.52 -6.60
C PHE A 136 10.77 11.98 -6.39
N GLY A 137 11.23 12.34 -5.17
CA GLY A 137 11.70 13.69 -4.89
C GLY A 137 12.96 14.09 -5.65
N VAL A 138 13.82 13.14 -6.04
CA VAL A 138 15.02 13.41 -6.85
C VAL A 138 14.87 12.99 -8.32
N GLY A 139 13.71 12.40 -8.68
CA GLY A 139 13.44 11.90 -10.02
C GLY A 139 13.19 13.03 -11.03
N ASP A 140 13.71 12.90 -12.20
CA ASP A 140 13.43 13.72 -13.39
C ASP A 140 13.50 12.88 -14.67
N THR A 141 13.07 13.42 -15.78
CA THR A 141 13.07 12.73 -17.08
C THR A 141 14.15 13.19 -18.05
N GLU A 142 15.02 14.11 -17.63
CA GLU A 142 16.06 14.70 -18.46
C GLU A 142 17.44 14.10 -18.16
N THR A 143 17.70 13.78 -16.89
CA THR A 143 18.98 13.22 -16.47
C THR A 143 18.92 11.70 -16.32
N ILE A 144 20.02 11.01 -16.62
CA ILE A 144 20.13 9.55 -16.43
C ILE A 144 19.90 9.17 -14.96
N TRP A 145 20.36 9.97 -14.01
CA TRP A 145 20.19 9.74 -12.58
C TRP A 145 18.75 9.95 -12.13
N GLY A 146 18.06 10.95 -12.68
CA GLY A 146 16.65 11.19 -12.40
C GLY A 146 15.76 10.06 -12.94
N ILE A 147 16.00 9.60 -14.18
CA ILE A 147 15.32 8.44 -14.75
C ILE A 147 15.57 7.18 -13.90
N ALA A 148 16.82 6.95 -13.50
CA ALA A 148 17.16 5.82 -12.63
C ALA A 148 16.43 5.89 -11.29
N ALA A 149 16.30 7.09 -10.71
CA ALA A 149 15.54 7.29 -9.47
C ALA A 149 14.05 6.98 -9.66
N LEU A 150 13.42 7.43 -10.76
CA LEU A 150 12.03 7.09 -11.08
C LEU A 150 11.82 5.57 -11.22
N ILE A 151 12.71 4.88 -11.92
CA ILE A 151 12.69 3.42 -12.08
C ILE A 151 12.86 2.73 -10.74
N LEU A 152 13.83 3.14 -9.93
CA LEU A 152 14.06 2.59 -8.59
C LEU A 152 12.86 2.82 -7.67
N SER A 153 12.22 3.98 -7.74
CA SER A 153 10.97 4.24 -7.02
C SER A 153 9.90 3.21 -7.39
N CYS A 154 9.73 2.92 -8.68
CA CYS A 154 8.77 1.93 -9.15
C CYS A 154 9.11 0.50 -8.70
N ILE A 155 10.39 0.12 -8.69
CA ILE A 155 10.84 -1.20 -8.22
C ILE A 155 10.64 -1.35 -6.72
N VAL A 156 10.99 -0.34 -5.94
CA VAL A 156 10.85 -0.36 -4.47
C VAL A 156 9.39 -0.44 -4.02
N TYR A 157 8.45 -0.03 -4.87
CA TYR A 157 7.02 -0.08 -4.56
C TYR A 157 6.51 -1.49 -4.22
N GLY A 158 6.93 -2.52 -4.96
CA GLY A 158 6.54 -3.89 -4.65
C GLY A 158 6.96 -4.31 -3.24
N VAL A 159 8.20 -3.97 -2.82
CA VAL A 159 8.66 -4.21 -1.44
C VAL A 159 7.83 -3.41 -0.44
N ALA A 160 7.55 -2.14 -0.73
CA ALA A 160 6.81 -1.26 0.16
C ALA A 160 5.37 -1.74 0.40
N PHE A 161 4.71 -2.22 -0.64
CA PHE A 161 3.31 -2.63 -0.61
C PHE A 161 3.15 -4.08 -0.11
N ASP A 162 3.76 -5.05 -0.81
CA ASP A 162 3.51 -6.47 -0.55
C ASP A 162 4.06 -6.94 0.78
N PHE A 163 5.26 -6.51 1.15
CA PHE A 163 5.86 -6.95 2.41
C PHE A 163 5.03 -6.53 3.61
N PHE A 164 4.40 -5.35 3.56
CA PHE A 164 3.52 -4.95 4.65
C PHE A 164 2.17 -5.68 4.61
N ASN A 165 1.53 -5.77 3.44
CA ASN A 165 0.21 -6.38 3.33
C ASN A 165 0.25 -7.87 3.69
N VAL A 166 1.19 -8.63 3.14
CA VAL A 166 1.30 -10.06 3.42
C VAL A 166 1.70 -10.31 4.87
N SER A 167 2.73 -9.60 5.39
CA SER A 167 3.13 -9.76 6.79
C SER A 167 2.06 -9.27 7.76
N GLY A 168 1.30 -8.25 7.40
CA GLY A 168 0.17 -7.75 8.17
C GLY A 168 -0.98 -8.75 8.24
N ALA A 169 -1.35 -9.33 7.11
CA ALA A 169 -2.37 -10.37 7.05
C ALA A 169 -1.98 -11.59 7.89
N MET A 170 -0.71 -12.03 7.80
CA MET A 170 -0.20 -13.13 8.63
C MET A 170 -0.17 -12.76 10.12
N PHE A 171 0.22 -11.55 10.46
CA PHE A 171 0.18 -11.08 11.85
C PHE A 171 -1.24 -11.13 12.42
N VAL A 172 -2.22 -10.61 11.69
CA VAL A 172 -3.64 -10.65 12.09
C VAL A 172 -4.12 -12.08 12.26
N GLN A 173 -3.76 -12.98 11.34
CA GLN A 173 -4.14 -14.40 11.40
C GLN A 173 -3.54 -15.10 12.63
N GLN A 174 -2.31 -14.74 13.04
CA GLN A 174 -1.66 -15.36 14.21
C GLN A 174 -2.17 -14.84 15.55
N GLU A 175 -2.54 -13.56 15.62
CA GLU A 175 -2.88 -12.89 16.88
C GLU A 175 -4.40 -12.81 17.14
N ALA A 176 -5.23 -12.90 16.08
CA ALA A 176 -6.68 -12.90 16.23
C ALA A 176 -7.22 -14.30 16.58
N PRO A 177 -8.22 -14.39 17.48
CA PRO A 177 -8.92 -15.65 17.75
C PRO A 177 -9.52 -16.24 16.46
N GLN A 178 -9.48 -17.57 16.31
CA GLN A 178 -9.99 -18.25 15.10
C GLN A 178 -11.42 -17.85 14.72
N SER A 179 -12.29 -17.65 15.71
CA SER A 179 -13.68 -17.22 15.49
C SER A 179 -13.84 -15.83 14.89
N MET A 180 -12.79 -14.98 14.96
CA MET A 180 -12.81 -13.57 14.54
C MET A 180 -11.79 -13.24 13.45
N GLN A 181 -11.03 -14.21 12.94
CA GLN A 181 -9.97 -13.96 11.94
C GLN A 181 -10.48 -13.22 10.70
N GLY A 182 -11.64 -13.62 10.17
CA GLY A 182 -12.24 -12.94 9.02
C GLY A 182 -12.59 -11.48 9.31
N SER A 183 -13.23 -11.21 10.46
CA SER A 183 -13.56 -9.84 10.90
C SER A 183 -12.31 -9.02 11.17
N ALA A 184 -11.25 -9.62 11.72
CA ALA A 184 -9.97 -8.97 11.99
C ALA A 184 -9.24 -8.60 10.69
N GLN A 185 -9.27 -9.46 9.66
CA GLN A 185 -8.76 -9.13 8.32
C GLN A 185 -9.57 -7.99 7.69
N GLY A 186 -10.91 -8.03 7.82
CA GLY A 186 -11.76 -6.93 7.38
C GLY A 186 -11.41 -5.61 8.06
N LEU A 187 -11.15 -5.65 9.37
CA LEU A 187 -10.72 -4.46 10.13
C LEU A 187 -9.34 -3.96 9.67
N PHE A 188 -8.40 -4.85 9.38
CA PHE A 188 -7.10 -4.47 8.80
C PHE A 188 -7.28 -3.75 7.46
N MET A 189 -8.12 -4.28 6.57
CA MET A 189 -8.44 -3.63 5.28
C MET A 189 -9.18 -2.30 5.47
N LEU A 190 -10.08 -2.20 6.45
CA LEU A 190 -10.77 -0.96 6.79
C LEU A 190 -9.77 0.11 7.26
N MET A 191 -8.82 -0.25 8.09
CA MET A 191 -7.81 0.70 8.59
C MET A 191 -6.86 1.17 7.48
N THR A 192 -6.42 0.28 6.58
CA THR A 192 -5.52 0.63 5.47
C THR A 192 -6.27 1.33 4.33
N ASN A 193 -7.20 0.62 3.69
CA ASN A 193 -7.84 1.04 2.43
C ASN A 193 -9.12 1.87 2.65
N GLY A 194 -9.67 1.86 3.86
CA GLY A 194 -10.82 2.69 4.23
C GLY A 194 -10.34 4.01 4.86
N ILE A 195 -10.08 3.98 6.16
CA ILE A 195 -9.75 5.19 6.95
C ILE A 195 -8.42 5.79 6.50
N GLY A 196 -7.37 4.97 6.39
CA GLY A 196 -6.04 5.42 5.95
C GLY A 196 -6.07 6.05 4.56
N ALA A 197 -6.75 5.41 3.62
CA ALA A 197 -6.90 5.94 2.27
C ALA A 197 -7.69 7.27 2.25
N SER A 198 -8.80 7.38 2.98
CA SER A 198 -9.61 8.60 3.03
C SER A 198 -8.83 9.78 3.62
N VAL A 199 -8.17 9.55 4.76
CA VAL A 199 -7.31 10.56 5.41
C VAL A 199 -6.13 10.92 4.50
N GLY A 200 -5.52 9.91 3.88
CA GLY A 200 -4.40 10.07 2.95
C GLY A 200 -4.75 10.92 1.75
N THR A 201 -5.87 10.66 1.09
CA THR A 201 -6.34 11.45 -0.04
C THR A 201 -6.53 12.91 0.34
N TYR A 202 -7.18 13.17 1.48
CA TYR A 202 -7.44 14.54 1.93
C TYR A 202 -6.16 15.30 2.26
N ILE A 203 -5.27 14.71 3.07
CA ILE A 203 -4.01 15.35 3.49
C ILE A 203 -3.08 15.53 2.30
N ALA A 204 -2.91 14.48 1.48
CA ALA A 204 -2.05 14.56 0.30
C ALA A 204 -2.54 15.59 -0.70
N GLY A 205 -3.86 15.67 -0.92
CA GLY A 205 -4.46 16.71 -1.75
C GLY A 205 -4.11 18.11 -1.27
N LYS A 206 -4.21 18.38 0.03
CA LYS A 206 -3.84 19.70 0.61
C LYS A 206 -2.37 20.03 0.43
N VAL A 207 -1.48 19.06 0.60
CA VAL A 207 -0.03 19.26 0.38
C VAL A 207 0.25 19.54 -1.10
N VAL A 208 -0.32 18.73 -1.98
CA VAL A 208 -0.15 18.91 -3.44
C VAL A 208 -0.74 20.25 -3.90
N ASP A 209 -1.95 20.60 -3.49
CA ASP A 209 -2.60 21.88 -3.84
C ASP A 209 -1.81 23.11 -3.37
N HIS A 210 -1.01 22.96 -2.31
CA HIS A 210 -0.14 24.04 -1.84
C HIS A 210 1.03 24.30 -2.79
N PHE A 211 1.68 23.24 -3.29
CA PHE A 211 2.90 23.32 -4.09
C PHE A 211 2.65 23.23 -5.60
N CYS A 212 1.53 22.68 -6.02
CA CYS A 212 1.21 22.39 -7.42
C CYS A 212 -0.14 23.01 -7.82
N THR A 213 -0.33 23.20 -9.12
CA THR A 213 -1.57 23.72 -9.69
C THR A 213 -1.87 23.02 -11.03
N TRP A 214 -3.15 23.01 -11.46
CA TRP A 214 -3.54 22.47 -12.74
C TRP A 214 -3.35 23.52 -13.84
N GLU A 215 -2.51 23.21 -14.83
CA GLU A 215 -2.26 24.02 -16.02
C GLU A 215 -2.32 23.13 -17.27
N ALA A 216 -3.09 23.54 -18.25
CA ALA A 216 -3.26 22.83 -19.53
C ALA A 216 -3.55 21.33 -19.42
N GLY A 217 -4.22 20.88 -18.35
CA GLY A 217 -4.55 19.47 -18.12
C GLY A 217 -3.47 18.67 -17.37
N HIS A 218 -2.38 19.29 -16.99
CA HIS A 218 -1.30 18.69 -16.20
C HIS A 218 -1.20 19.33 -14.82
N LEU A 219 -0.84 18.53 -13.82
CA LEU A 219 -0.58 19.02 -12.46
C LEU A 219 0.90 19.41 -12.36
N VAL A 220 1.18 20.70 -12.46
CA VAL A 220 2.57 21.25 -12.50
C VAL A 220 2.91 21.99 -11.22
N SER A 221 4.20 22.22 -10.97
CA SER A 221 4.66 23.06 -9.86
C SER A 221 4.17 24.49 -10.03
N ARG A 222 3.66 25.11 -8.96
CA ARG A 222 3.28 26.54 -8.99
C ARG A 222 4.48 27.41 -9.27
N ALA A 223 4.27 28.50 -9.98
CA ALA A 223 5.32 29.48 -10.32
C ALA A 223 6.08 30.04 -9.10
N GLU A 224 5.41 30.08 -7.93
CA GLU A 224 5.99 30.52 -6.66
C GLU A 224 7.00 29.51 -6.08
N PHE A 225 6.92 28.25 -6.49
CA PHE A 225 7.76 27.14 -6.02
C PHE A 225 8.53 26.52 -7.19
N ALA A 226 9.80 26.88 -7.34
CA ALA A 226 10.66 26.37 -8.42
C ALA A 226 10.69 24.84 -8.50
N ASN A 227 10.50 24.15 -7.37
CA ASN A 227 10.53 22.69 -7.25
C ASN A 227 9.35 22.16 -6.42
N GLY A 228 8.12 22.54 -6.77
CA GLY A 228 6.90 22.20 -6.02
C GLY A 228 6.71 20.68 -5.83
N TRP A 229 6.85 19.89 -6.89
CA TRP A 229 6.78 18.44 -6.83
C TRP A 229 7.88 17.82 -5.96
N GLN A 230 9.11 18.30 -6.08
CA GLN A 230 10.22 17.82 -5.25
C GLN A 230 9.93 18.01 -3.77
N SER A 231 9.49 19.24 -3.39
CA SER A 231 9.12 19.57 -2.02
C SER A 231 7.98 18.68 -1.51
N THR A 232 6.98 18.44 -2.33
CA THR A 232 5.85 17.55 -2.04
C THR A 232 6.31 16.13 -1.70
N TRP A 233 7.17 15.55 -2.55
CA TRP A 233 7.65 14.19 -2.35
C TRP A 233 8.57 14.06 -1.13
N PHE A 234 9.39 15.07 -0.83
CA PHE A 234 10.21 15.06 0.39
C PHE A 234 9.38 15.21 1.67
N ILE A 235 8.27 15.95 1.64
CA ILE A 235 7.31 15.98 2.76
C ILE A 235 6.72 14.59 2.99
N PHE A 236 6.32 13.90 1.92
CA PHE A 236 5.80 12.54 2.02
C PHE A 236 6.87 11.53 2.48
N ALA A 237 8.12 11.68 2.04
CA ALA A 237 9.24 10.87 2.53
C ALA A 237 9.50 11.11 4.02
N GLY A 238 9.43 12.35 4.47
CA GLY A 238 9.52 12.72 5.89
C GLY A 238 8.40 12.11 6.73
N TYR A 239 7.17 12.17 6.24
CA TYR A 239 6.03 11.50 6.87
C TYR A 239 6.28 9.98 7.01
N ALA A 240 6.64 9.31 5.91
CA ALA A 240 6.91 7.87 5.92
C ALA A 240 8.07 7.51 6.87
N LEU A 241 9.11 8.35 6.94
CA LEU A 241 10.23 8.16 7.87
C LEU A 241 9.78 8.25 9.33
N VAL A 242 8.98 9.26 9.69
CA VAL A 242 8.44 9.39 11.04
C VAL A 242 7.61 8.17 11.41
N VAL A 243 6.73 7.70 10.53
CA VAL A 243 5.91 6.50 10.75
C VAL A 243 6.80 5.27 10.92
N ALA A 244 7.83 5.07 10.09
CA ALA A 244 8.74 3.94 10.19
C ALA A 244 9.53 3.93 11.50
N VAL A 245 10.06 5.09 11.93
CA VAL A 245 10.80 5.24 13.19
C VAL A 245 9.87 5.01 14.39
N MET A 246 8.68 5.58 14.39
CA MET A 246 7.69 5.35 15.44
C MET A 246 7.32 3.87 15.55
N PHE A 247 7.07 3.19 14.42
CA PHE A 247 6.80 1.75 14.42
C PHE A 247 7.97 0.95 14.99
N MET A 248 9.18 1.26 14.60
CA MET A 248 10.38 0.58 15.09
C MET A 248 10.49 0.63 16.62
N ILE A 249 10.17 1.78 17.22
CA ILE A 249 10.28 2.04 18.67
C ILE A 249 9.09 1.46 19.42
N LEU A 250 7.88 1.72 18.94
CA LEU A 250 6.65 1.44 19.66
C LEU A 250 6.14 0.01 19.46
N PHE A 251 6.28 -0.54 18.25
CA PHE A 251 5.77 -1.88 17.95
C PHE A 251 6.72 -2.95 18.48
N ARG A 252 6.40 -3.50 19.65
CA ARG A 252 7.17 -4.57 20.29
C ARG A 252 6.51 -5.92 20.04
N TYR A 253 7.05 -6.67 19.08
CA TYR A 253 6.58 -8.02 18.76
C TYR A 253 7.76 -9.00 18.73
N LYS A 254 7.65 -10.11 19.47
CA LYS A 254 8.60 -11.23 19.41
C LYS A 254 8.04 -12.27 18.44
N HIS A 255 8.79 -12.53 17.39
CA HIS A 255 8.45 -13.56 16.42
C HIS A 255 8.63 -14.95 17.02
N ASP A 256 7.57 -15.77 16.99
CA ASP A 256 7.59 -17.17 17.38
C ASP A 256 7.63 -18.05 16.12
N ARG A 257 8.79 -18.66 15.87
CA ARG A 257 9.01 -19.51 14.69
C ARG A 257 8.12 -20.77 14.68
N SER A 258 7.76 -21.30 15.84
CA SER A 258 6.94 -22.51 15.95
C SER A 258 5.52 -22.32 15.39
N LYS A 259 5.00 -21.09 15.47
CA LYS A 259 3.68 -20.76 14.90
C LYS A 259 3.67 -20.72 13.37
N MET A 260 4.81 -20.51 12.72
CA MET A 260 4.90 -20.49 11.25
C MET A 260 5.03 -21.88 10.64
N GLU A 261 5.74 -22.78 11.29
CA GLU A 261 5.90 -24.18 10.81
C GLU A 261 4.57 -24.93 10.81
N ASN A 262 3.68 -24.62 11.76
CA ASN A 262 2.33 -25.22 11.85
C ASN A 262 1.34 -24.70 10.78
N MET A 263 1.66 -23.66 10.03
CA MET A 263 0.81 -23.15 8.94
C MET A 263 1.21 -23.67 7.55
N THR A 264 2.36 -24.35 7.45
CA THR A 264 2.87 -24.93 6.21
C THR A 264 2.49 -26.42 6.05
N HIS A 265 1.82 -26.99 7.04
CA HIS A 265 1.22 -28.33 7.04
C HIS A 265 -0.31 -28.25 7.13
#